data_0fb362224ac5b25d49537542b210f33c
#
_entry.id   0fb362224ac5b25d49537542b210f33c
#
_cell.length_a   1.000
_cell.length_b   1.000
_cell.length_c   1.000
_cell.angle_alpha   90.00
_cell.angle_beta   90.00
_cell.angle_gamma   90.00
#
_symmetry.space_group_name_H-M   'P 1'
#
loop_
_entity.id
_entity.type
_entity.pdbx_description
1 polymer ?
#
loop_
_entity_poly.entity_id
_entity_poly.type
_entity_poly.pdbx_seq_one_letter_code
_entity_poly.pdbx_strand_id
1 'polypeptide(L)'
;MLVENGSTDGTSEWLRERAPARVRVVVQPTMVSAAANFTSAVKLATGGFVKLLCADDILEPEAIEIQSRALEHHPRAVLVASQRRIVDNWGRTVVRNAGLKGLHGEVEGGDVIRACAVRGQNLLGEPCCVMFRRAAIEPHLPWDDSLPYAIDLDMYTRVLADGTAVAIRKTLAQFRMSTGSWSAQLSSVQRVQFEGWRDRAVTTGLVELSSAELLQSLVMARLRHGLRQTAYRVTAIRARARSSAP
;
A
#
# COMPACT_ATOMS: atom_id res chain seq x y z
N MET A 1 16.42 -0.31 7.80
CA MET A 1 16.44 1.14 8.06
C MET A 1 15.06 1.53 8.58
N LEU A 2 14.99 2.47 9.51
CA LEU A 2 13.77 3.06 10.05
C LEU A 2 13.84 4.58 9.83
N VAL A 3 12.78 5.15 9.27
CA VAL A 3 12.64 6.61 9.11
C VAL A 3 11.53 7.06 10.04
N GLU A 4 11.89 7.84 11.04
CA GLU A 4 11.00 8.40 12.04
C GLU A 4 10.57 9.81 11.59
N ASN A 5 9.27 10.11 11.65
CA ASN A 5 8.69 11.30 11.01
C ASN A 5 8.54 12.51 11.95
N GLY A 6 9.51 12.76 12.82
CA GLY A 6 9.51 13.92 13.71
C GLY A 6 8.41 13.83 14.78
N SER A 7 8.22 12.67 15.41
CA SER A 7 7.23 12.45 16.46
C SER A 7 7.53 13.25 17.72
N THR A 8 6.49 13.71 18.42
CA THR A 8 6.59 14.50 19.64
C THR A 8 6.14 13.75 20.90
N ASP A 9 5.90 12.43 20.78
CA ASP A 9 5.36 11.55 21.82
C ASP A 9 6.43 10.69 22.53
N GLY A 10 7.72 10.98 22.30
CA GLY A 10 8.84 10.22 22.87
C GLY A 10 9.31 9.07 21.97
N THR A 11 8.70 8.85 20.78
CA THR A 11 9.08 7.79 19.84
C THR A 11 10.55 7.93 19.40
N SER A 12 11.01 9.13 19.10
CA SER A 12 12.39 9.39 18.66
C SER A 12 13.42 9.01 19.72
N GLU A 13 13.17 9.36 20.98
CA GLU A 13 14.01 9.02 22.13
C GLU A 13 14.04 7.52 22.36
N TRP A 14 12.87 6.90 22.36
CA TRP A 14 12.72 5.45 22.53
C TRP A 14 13.49 4.68 21.44
N LEU A 15 13.44 5.13 20.17
CA LEU A 15 14.16 4.52 19.07
C LEU A 15 15.68 4.65 19.21
N ARG A 16 16.18 5.81 19.67
CA ARG A 16 17.63 5.99 19.90
C ARG A 16 18.15 5.02 20.96
N GLU A 17 17.36 4.73 21.99
CA GLU A 17 17.73 3.85 23.09
C GLU A 17 17.54 2.35 22.77
N ARG A 18 16.51 2.01 22.00
CA ARG A 18 16.03 0.62 21.86
C ARG A 18 16.19 0.01 20.48
N ALA A 19 16.47 0.82 19.45
CA ALA A 19 16.65 0.26 18.11
C ALA A 19 17.88 -0.68 18.10
N PRO A 20 17.75 -1.90 17.54
CA PRO A 20 18.88 -2.80 17.40
C PRO A 20 20.02 -2.15 16.59
N ALA A 21 21.28 -2.38 16.97
CA ALA A 21 22.47 -1.77 16.33
C ALA A 21 22.52 -1.97 14.79
N ARG A 22 21.91 -3.05 14.28
CA ARG A 22 21.80 -3.31 12.84
C ARG A 22 20.74 -2.45 12.13
N VAL A 23 19.90 -1.71 12.86
CA VAL A 23 18.86 -0.84 12.30
C VAL A 23 19.36 0.59 12.25
N ARG A 24 19.57 1.10 11.04
CA ARG A 24 19.84 2.53 10.85
C ARG A 24 18.56 3.32 11.11
N VAL A 25 18.55 4.18 12.12
CA VAL A 25 17.45 5.11 12.44
C VAL A 25 17.79 6.47 11.87
N VAL A 26 16.85 7.05 11.13
CA VAL A 26 16.90 8.41 10.60
C VAL A 26 15.67 9.15 11.11
N VAL A 27 15.89 10.26 11.81
CA VAL A 27 14.81 11.09 12.38
C VAL A 27 14.64 12.32 11.50
N GLN A 28 13.41 12.60 11.02
CA GLN A 28 13.08 13.83 10.31
C GLN A 28 13.15 15.00 11.30
N PRO A 29 13.67 16.18 10.90
CA PRO A 29 13.74 17.35 11.79
C PRO A 29 12.38 17.83 12.27
N THR A 30 11.35 17.66 11.43
CA THR A 30 9.96 18.00 11.68
C THR A 30 9.05 16.98 11.02
N MET A 31 7.81 16.88 11.47
CA MET A 31 6.79 16.08 10.81
C MET A 31 6.57 16.58 9.37
N VAL A 32 6.68 15.66 8.41
CA VAL A 32 6.44 15.91 6.98
C VAL A 32 5.23 15.08 6.50
N SER A 33 4.75 15.36 5.27
CA SER A 33 3.67 14.57 4.68
C SER A 33 4.08 13.10 4.47
N ALA A 34 3.10 12.20 4.35
CA ALA A 34 3.35 10.79 4.07
C ALA A 34 4.17 10.61 2.77
N ALA A 35 3.84 11.39 1.72
CA ALA A 35 4.57 11.38 0.46
C ALA A 35 6.04 11.78 0.63
N ALA A 36 6.31 12.84 1.39
CA ALA A 36 7.67 13.29 1.67
C ALA A 36 8.44 12.26 2.52
N ASN A 37 7.79 11.64 3.51
CA ASN A 37 8.40 10.62 4.34
C ASN A 37 8.71 9.32 3.57
N PHE A 38 7.78 8.85 2.72
CA PHE A 38 8.00 7.70 1.83
C PHE A 38 9.12 7.98 0.81
N THR A 39 9.13 9.20 0.25
CA THR A 39 10.20 9.64 -0.65
C THR A 39 11.57 9.60 0.04
N SER A 40 11.67 10.12 1.25
CA SER A 40 12.89 10.07 2.06
C SER A 40 13.33 8.64 2.34
N ALA A 41 12.41 7.75 2.70
CA ALA A 41 12.71 6.36 2.98
C ALA A 41 13.26 5.63 1.74
N VAL A 42 12.67 5.84 0.56
CA VAL A 42 13.16 5.24 -0.69
C VAL A 42 14.53 5.79 -1.06
N LYS A 43 14.74 7.11 -1.02
CA LYS A 43 16.03 7.75 -1.33
C LYS A 43 17.18 7.30 -0.41
N LEU A 44 16.88 6.97 0.83
CA LEU A 44 17.86 6.50 1.81
C LEU A 44 18.15 5.00 1.70
N ALA A 45 17.36 4.25 0.94
CA ALA A 45 17.57 2.82 0.72
C ALA A 45 18.75 2.59 -0.23
N THR A 46 19.59 1.60 0.10
CA THR A 46 20.81 1.27 -0.68
C THR A 46 20.76 -0.12 -1.31
N GLY A 47 19.77 -0.94 -0.96
CA GLY A 47 19.59 -2.29 -1.49
C GLY A 47 19.10 -2.29 -2.94
N GLY A 48 19.23 -3.43 -3.65
CA GLY A 48 18.70 -3.61 -5.00
C GLY A 48 17.17 -3.63 -5.04
N PHE A 49 16.53 -3.97 -3.92
CA PHE A 49 15.09 -3.98 -3.75
C PHE A 49 14.68 -3.07 -2.60
N VAL A 50 13.49 -2.46 -2.71
CA VAL A 50 12.92 -1.56 -1.70
C VAL A 50 11.53 -2.04 -1.32
N LYS A 51 11.28 -2.14 -0.02
CA LYS A 51 9.98 -2.43 0.55
C LYS A 51 9.68 -1.43 1.66
N LEU A 52 8.56 -0.74 1.56
CA LEU A 52 8.05 0.10 2.64
C LEU A 52 7.20 -0.74 3.60
N LEU A 53 7.42 -0.55 4.89
CA LEU A 53 6.62 -1.15 5.96
C LEU A 53 6.19 -0.04 6.91
N CYS A 54 4.89 0.21 6.99
CA CYS A 54 4.33 1.13 7.98
C CYS A 54 4.44 0.53 9.38
N ALA A 55 4.51 1.38 10.40
CA ALA A 55 4.80 0.94 11.78
C ALA A 55 3.71 0.05 12.40
N ASP A 56 2.49 0.12 11.88
CA ASP A 56 1.34 -0.66 12.34
C ASP A 56 1.13 -1.98 11.57
N ASP A 57 1.89 -2.21 10.49
CA ASP A 57 1.81 -3.41 9.67
C ASP A 57 2.84 -4.48 10.08
N ILE A 58 2.60 -5.72 9.68
CA ILE A 58 3.45 -6.87 10.01
C ILE A 58 3.78 -7.64 8.73
N LEU A 59 5.03 -8.11 8.63
CA LEU A 59 5.45 -9.06 7.58
C LEU A 59 5.46 -10.48 8.14
N GLU A 60 5.06 -11.44 7.31
CA GLU A 60 5.32 -12.86 7.59
C GLU A 60 6.84 -13.14 7.48
N PRO A 61 7.39 -14.08 8.26
CA PRO A 61 8.83 -14.30 8.34
C PRO A 61 9.54 -14.49 7.00
N GLU A 62 8.89 -15.17 6.06
CA GLU A 62 9.43 -15.47 4.73
C GLU A 62 9.15 -14.38 3.67
N ALA A 63 8.48 -13.27 4.03
CA ALA A 63 8.00 -12.28 3.07
C ALA A 63 9.13 -11.68 2.22
N ILE A 64 10.21 -11.26 2.85
CA ILE A 64 11.34 -10.63 2.15
C ILE A 64 12.02 -11.61 1.20
N GLU A 65 12.28 -12.84 1.67
CA GLU A 65 12.93 -13.87 0.86
C GLU A 65 12.10 -14.25 -0.37
N ILE A 66 10.81 -14.50 -0.20
CA ILE A 66 9.93 -14.89 -1.30
C ILE A 66 9.81 -13.77 -2.32
N GLN A 67 9.64 -12.53 -1.87
CA GLN A 67 9.48 -11.39 -2.76
C GLN A 67 10.78 -11.02 -3.49
N SER A 68 11.94 -11.05 -2.82
CA SER A 68 13.23 -10.79 -3.48
C SER A 68 13.56 -11.85 -4.53
N ARG A 69 13.39 -13.13 -4.19
CA ARG A 69 13.56 -14.23 -5.18
C ARG A 69 12.64 -14.09 -6.38
N ALA A 70 11.39 -13.67 -6.17
CA ALA A 70 10.48 -13.45 -7.29
C ALA A 70 10.98 -12.35 -8.23
N LEU A 71 11.51 -11.23 -7.70
CA LEU A 71 12.12 -10.19 -8.53
C LEU A 71 13.41 -10.66 -9.20
N GLU A 72 14.22 -11.49 -8.56
CA GLU A 72 15.43 -12.07 -9.16
C GLU A 72 15.09 -12.96 -10.36
N HIS A 73 14.06 -13.79 -10.26
CA HIS A 73 13.65 -14.73 -11.33
C HIS A 73 12.85 -14.07 -12.48
N HIS A 74 12.36 -12.83 -12.26
CA HIS A 74 11.59 -12.08 -13.26
C HIS A 74 12.27 -10.74 -13.57
N PRO A 75 13.27 -10.70 -14.47
CA PRO A 75 14.05 -9.48 -14.75
C PRO A 75 13.23 -8.28 -15.25
N ARG A 76 12.12 -8.55 -15.96
CA ARG A 76 11.18 -7.51 -16.43
C ARG A 76 10.28 -6.95 -15.32
N ALA A 77 10.17 -7.65 -14.19
CA ALA A 77 9.32 -7.22 -13.10
C ALA A 77 9.91 -6.00 -12.39
N VAL A 78 9.16 -4.92 -12.38
CA VAL A 78 9.50 -3.67 -11.69
C VAL A 78 9.06 -3.70 -10.23
N LEU A 79 8.03 -4.50 -9.93
CA LEU A 79 7.55 -4.75 -8.57
C LEU A 79 6.98 -6.17 -8.44
N VAL A 80 6.90 -6.62 -7.20
CA VAL A 80 6.19 -7.83 -6.79
C VAL A 80 5.17 -7.47 -5.71
N ALA A 81 3.98 -8.07 -5.78
CA ALA A 81 2.96 -7.91 -4.77
C ALA A 81 2.50 -9.27 -4.22
N SER A 82 2.14 -9.29 -2.94
CA SER A 82 1.59 -10.48 -2.27
C SER A 82 0.20 -10.23 -1.72
N GLN A 83 -0.52 -11.31 -1.43
CA GLN A 83 -1.73 -11.22 -0.63
C GLN A 83 -1.41 -10.82 0.81
N ARG A 84 -2.41 -10.29 1.51
CA ARG A 84 -2.33 -9.92 2.91
C ARG A 84 -3.51 -10.43 3.71
N ARG A 85 -3.32 -10.49 5.00
CA ARG A 85 -4.37 -10.61 6.00
C ARG A 85 -4.74 -9.19 6.46
N ILE A 86 -6.02 -8.88 6.55
CA ILE A 86 -6.48 -7.67 7.20
C ILE A 86 -6.82 -8.03 8.63
N VAL A 87 -6.22 -7.34 9.59
CA VAL A 87 -6.41 -7.54 11.03
C VAL A 87 -6.98 -6.29 11.70
N ASP A 88 -7.71 -6.47 12.78
CA ASP A 88 -8.18 -5.36 13.63
C ASP A 88 -7.08 -4.88 14.60
N ASN A 89 -7.40 -3.89 15.44
CA ASN A 89 -6.48 -3.33 16.45
C ASN A 89 -5.89 -4.38 17.40
N TRP A 90 -6.56 -5.50 17.58
CA TRP A 90 -6.17 -6.60 18.49
C TRP A 90 -5.48 -7.76 17.76
N GLY A 91 -5.18 -7.59 16.46
CA GLY A 91 -4.54 -8.63 15.64
C GLY A 91 -5.49 -9.74 15.17
N ARG A 92 -6.81 -9.61 15.34
CA ARG A 92 -7.77 -10.62 14.87
C ARG A 92 -7.99 -10.46 13.37
N THR A 93 -8.04 -11.57 12.68
CA THR A 93 -8.28 -11.59 11.25
C THR A 93 -9.71 -11.15 10.91
N VAL A 94 -9.81 -10.10 10.13
CA VAL A 94 -11.06 -9.59 9.53
C VAL A 94 -11.25 -10.15 8.13
N VAL A 95 -10.18 -10.14 7.31
CA VAL A 95 -10.17 -10.70 5.96
C VAL A 95 -8.93 -11.55 5.74
N ARG A 96 -9.08 -12.75 5.20
CA ARG A 96 -7.99 -13.62 4.77
C ARG A 96 -7.70 -13.44 3.29
N ASN A 97 -6.44 -13.58 2.88
CA ASN A 97 -6.01 -13.63 1.48
C ASN A 97 -6.54 -12.45 0.64
N ALA A 98 -6.51 -11.23 1.21
CA ALA A 98 -6.95 -10.02 0.52
C ALA A 98 -5.93 -9.60 -0.55
N GLY A 99 -6.42 -9.03 -1.66
CA GLY A 99 -5.60 -8.55 -2.78
C GLY A 99 -5.49 -9.54 -3.94
N LEU A 100 -4.87 -9.09 -5.02
CA LEU A 100 -4.48 -9.83 -6.22
C LEU A 100 -5.60 -10.62 -6.91
N LYS A 101 -6.87 -10.21 -6.73
CA LYS A 101 -8.01 -10.92 -7.33
C LYS A 101 -7.93 -10.87 -8.86
N GLY A 102 -7.75 -12.04 -9.48
CA GLY A 102 -7.61 -12.18 -10.94
C GLY A 102 -6.20 -11.93 -11.47
N LEU A 103 -5.21 -11.66 -10.59
CA LEU A 103 -3.79 -11.55 -10.94
C LEU A 103 -3.04 -12.78 -10.43
N HIS A 104 -2.12 -13.31 -11.24
CA HIS A 104 -1.31 -14.48 -10.89
C HIS A 104 -0.02 -14.52 -11.71
N GLY A 105 1.11 -14.83 -11.08
CA GLY A 105 2.41 -14.89 -11.76
C GLY A 105 2.85 -13.54 -12.29
N GLU A 106 3.63 -13.53 -13.36
CA GLU A 106 4.05 -12.31 -14.05
C GLU A 106 2.91 -11.76 -14.92
N VAL A 107 2.60 -10.46 -14.77
CA VAL A 107 1.50 -9.76 -15.43
C VAL A 107 2.01 -8.43 -15.98
N GLU A 108 1.64 -8.08 -17.19
CA GLU A 108 1.98 -6.78 -17.79
C GLU A 108 1.44 -5.62 -16.95
N GLY A 109 2.23 -4.55 -16.80
CA GLY A 109 1.88 -3.43 -15.92
C GLY A 109 0.56 -2.77 -16.31
N GLY A 110 0.32 -2.58 -17.60
CA GLY A 110 -0.96 -2.05 -18.12
C GLY A 110 -2.17 -2.91 -17.73
N ASP A 111 -2.04 -4.24 -17.74
CA ASP A 111 -3.12 -5.15 -17.32
C ASP A 111 -3.39 -5.07 -15.82
N VAL A 112 -2.35 -4.88 -15.01
CA VAL A 112 -2.51 -4.65 -13.56
C VAL A 112 -3.26 -3.35 -13.29
N ILE A 113 -2.87 -2.25 -13.97
CA ILE A 113 -3.52 -0.94 -13.86
C ILE A 113 -4.99 -1.04 -14.26
N ARG A 114 -5.26 -1.67 -15.42
CA ARG A 114 -6.62 -1.92 -15.93
C ARG A 114 -7.44 -2.74 -14.93
N ALA A 115 -6.89 -3.82 -14.39
CA ALA A 115 -7.58 -4.65 -13.41
C ALA A 115 -7.93 -3.87 -12.13
N CYS A 116 -7.06 -2.99 -11.64
CA CYS A 116 -7.35 -2.10 -10.51
C CYS A 116 -8.48 -1.13 -10.85
N ALA A 117 -8.42 -0.48 -12.02
CA ALA A 117 -9.41 0.48 -12.48
C ALA A 117 -10.80 -0.17 -12.61
N VAL A 118 -10.91 -1.27 -13.34
CA VAL A 118 -12.19 -1.97 -13.59
C VAL A 118 -12.79 -2.53 -12.30
N ARG A 119 -11.97 -2.98 -11.34
CA ARG A 119 -12.44 -3.55 -10.08
C ARG A 119 -12.69 -2.53 -8.97
N GLY A 120 -12.42 -1.25 -9.23
CA GLY A 120 -12.71 -0.17 -8.29
C GLY A 120 -11.86 -0.21 -7.01
N GLN A 121 -10.62 -0.73 -7.06
CA GLN A 121 -9.75 -0.87 -5.88
C GLN A 121 -8.28 -1.09 -6.23
N ASN A 122 -7.39 -0.75 -5.30
CA ASN A 122 -6.00 -1.19 -5.33
C ASN A 122 -5.92 -2.71 -5.10
N LEU A 123 -5.59 -3.48 -6.14
CA LEU A 123 -5.43 -4.94 -6.07
C LEU A 123 -4.09 -5.36 -5.48
N LEU A 124 -3.06 -4.52 -5.60
CA LEU A 124 -1.70 -4.81 -5.10
C LEU A 124 -1.61 -4.69 -3.59
N GLY A 125 -2.48 -3.88 -3.00
CA GLY A 125 -2.55 -3.65 -1.56
C GLY A 125 -1.70 -2.49 -1.08
N GLU A 126 -1.57 -2.40 0.23
CA GLU A 126 -0.81 -1.38 0.94
C GLU A 126 0.70 -1.63 0.80
N PRO A 127 1.60 -0.68 1.16
CA PRO A 127 3.05 -0.81 0.98
C PRO A 127 3.66 -2.08 1.56
N CYS A 128 3.12 -2.58 2.67
CA CYS A 128 3.55 -3.85 3.26
C CYS A 128 3.37 -5.07 2.33
N CYS A 129 2.53 -4.97 1.28
CA CYS A 129 2.31 -6.04 0.31
C CYS A 129 3.32 -6.02 -0.83
N VAL A 130 3.92 -4.85 -1.13
CA VAL A 130 4.69 -4.60 -2.34
C VAL A 130 6.18 -4.49 -2.05
N MET A 131 7.00 -5.05 -2.93
CA MET A 131 8.45 -4.79 -3.00
C MET A 131 8.78 -4.33 -4.42
N PHE A 132 9.60 -3.31 -4.53
CA PHE A 132 10.03 -2.74 -5.80
C PHE A 132 11.46 -3.13 -6.12
N ARG A 133 11.78 -3.22 -7.40
CA ARG A 133 13.14 -3.05 -7.88
C ARG A 133 13.53 -1.59 -7.67
N ARG A 134 14.62 -1.31 -6.91
CA ARG A 134 15.01 0.06 -6.56
C ARG A 134 15.23 0.93 -7.81
N ALA A 135 15.94 0.40 -8.80
CA ALA A 135 16.18 1.12 -10.05
C ALA A 135 14.90 1.47 -10.83
N ALA A 136 13.79 0.72 -10.59
CA ALA A 136 12.51 1.01 -11.23
C ALA A 136 11.69 2.09 -10.49
N ILE A 137 11.77 2.18 -9.16
CA ILE A 137 10.99 3.18 -8.41
C ILE A 137 11.70 4.54 -8.34
N GLU A 138 13.04 4.58 -8.32
CA GLU A 138 13.80 5.83 -8.18
C GLU A 138 13.47 6.92 -9.21
N PRO A 139 13.29 6.63 -10.52
CA PRO A 139 12.93 7.63 -11.51
C PRO A 139 11.56 8.27 -11.29
N HIS A 140 10.68 7.60 -10.56
CA HIS A 140 9.30 8.05 -10.30
C HIS A 140 9.14 8.84 -8.99
N LEU A 141 10.21 9.08 -8.26
CA LEU A 141 10.19 9.95 -7.08
C LEU A 141 10.03 11.44 -7.48
N PRO A 142 9.39 12.25 -6.64
CA PRO A 142 8.82 11.94 -5.34
C PRO A 142 7.47 11.20 -5.43
N TRP A 143 7.02 10.63 -4.30
CA TRP A 143 5.64 10.23 -4.12
C TRP A 143 4.73 11.47 -4.22
N ASP A 144 3.55 11.31 -4.82
CA ASP A 144 2.58 12.41 -5.03
C ASP A 144 1.45 12.32 -3.98
N ASP A 145 1.25 13.40 -3.22
CA ASP A 145 0.19 13.51 -2.21
C ASP A 145 -1.06 14.26 -2.68
N SER A 146 -1.17 14.57 -3.97
CA SER A 146 -2.38 15.18 -4.55
C SER A 146 -3.62 14.29 -4.42
N LEU A 147 -3.42 12.97 -4.31
CA LEU A 147 -4.44 11.96 -4.05
C LEU A 147 -4.03 11.10 -2.84
N PRO A 148 -4.04 11.63 -1.62
CA PRO A 148 -3.45 11.00 -0.45
C PRO A 148 -4.02 9.61 -0.11
N TYR A 149 -5.28 9.32 -0.42
CA TYR A 149 -5.82 7.97 -0.29
C TYR A 149 -5.30 7.00 -1.36
N ALA A 150 -5.03 7.48 -2.56
CA ALA A 150 -4.54 6.68 -3.68
C ALA A 150 -3.01 6.77 -3.86
N ILE A 151 -2.29 7.29 -2.88
CA ILE A 151 -0.85 7.54 -2.91
C ILE A 151 -0.04 6.31 -3.32
N ASP A 152 -0.40 5.14 -2.78
CA ASP A 152 0.26 3.87 -3.10
C ASP A 152 -0.03 3.46 -4.54
N LEU A 153 -1.30 3.51 -4.92
CA LEU A 153 -1.76 3.11 -6.24
C LEU A 153 -1.21 4.01 -7.34
N ASP A 154 -1.07 5.31 -7.07
CA ASP A 154 -0.44 6.26 -8.00
C ASP A 154 1.03 5.91 -8.25
N MET A 155 1.80 5.68 -7.19
CA MET A 155 3.20 5.26 -7.32
C MET A 155 3.32 3.92 -8.06
N TYR A 156 2.48 2.94 -7.70
CA TYR A 156 2.50 1.62 -8.38
C TYR A 156 2.22 1.77 -9.88
N THR A 157 1.25 2.62 -10.23
CA THR A 157 0.89 2.87 -11.63
C THR A 157 2.04 3.47 -12.42
N ARG A 158 2.72 4.47 -11.86
CA ARG A 158 3.88 5.09 -12.52
C ARG A 158 5.01 4.08 -12.74
N VAL A 159 5.32 3.28 -11.74
CA VAL A 159 6.37 2.24 -11.84
C VAL A 159 5.95 1.12 -12.81
N LEU A 160 4.68 0.73 -12.83
CA LEU A 160 4.16 -0.31 -13.72
C LEU A 160 4.13 0.09 -15.20
N ALA A 161 4.21 1.39 -15.50
CA ALA A 161 4.36 1.84 -16.89
C ALA A 161 5.65 1.32 -17.54
N ASP A 162 6.67 0.99 -16.76
CA ASP A 162 8.00 0.59 -17.25
C ASP A 162 8.22 -0.94 -17.27
N GLY A 163 7.23 -1.76 -16.89
CA GLY A 163 7.45 -3.20 -16.89
C GLY A 163 6.29 -4.03 -16.36
N THR A 164 6.63 -5.22 -15.84
CA THR A 164 5.65 -6.20 -15.34
C THR A 164 5.56 -6.19 -13.82
N ALA A 165 4.52 -6.79 -13.27
CA ALA A 165 4.39 -7.13 -11.85
C ALA A 165 4.40 -8.64 -11.65
N VAL A 166 4.94 -9.12 -10.53
CA VAL A 166 4.74 -10.51 -10.10
C VAL A 166 3.68 -10.56 -9.00
N ALA A 167 2.60 -11.30 -9.25
CA ALA A 167 1.48 -11.48 -8.32
C ALA A 167 1.62 -12.81 -7.57
N ILE A 168 1.99 -12.74 -6.27
CA ILE A 168 2.18 -13.91 -5.39
C ILE A 168 0.92 -14.16 -4.57
N ARG A 169 0.15 -15.20 -4.91
CA ARG A 169 -1.09 -15.57 -4.20
C ARG A 169 -0.81 -16.32 -2.88
N LYS A 170 0.12 -15.79 -2.10
CA LYS A 170 0.42 -16.21 -0.73
C LYS A 170 0.31 -14.98 0.17
N THR A 171 -0.28 -15.15 1.34
CA THR A 171 -0.33 -14.10 2.36
C THR A 171 1.05 -13.92 2.98
N LEU A 172 1.68 -12.77 2.72
CA LEU A 172 3.02 -12.44 3.21
C LEU A 172 3.05 -11.18 4.09
N ALA A 173 1.90 -10.54 4.28
CA ALA A 173 1.78 -9.35 5.12
C ALA A 173 0.48 -9.36 5.91
N GLN A 174 0.44 -8.55 6.99
CA GLN A 174 -0.77 -8.25 7.74
C GLN A 174 -0.93 -6.74 7.77
N PHE A 175 -2.02 -6.26 7.19
CA PHE A 175 -2.43 -4.87 7.24
C PHE A 175 -3.35 -4.64 8.42
N ARG A 176 -2.99 -3.68 9.30
CA ARG A 176 -3.79 -3.35 10.47
C ARG A 176 -4.82 -2.27 10.15
N MET A 177 -6.10 -2.63 10.26
CA MET A 177 -7.20 -1.68 10.12
C MET A 177 -7.58 -1.12 11.50
N SER A 178 -7.21 0.12 11.77
CA SER A 178 -7.54 0.82 13.00
C SER A 178 -8.39 2.07 12.72
N THR A 179 -9.19 2.48 13.70
CA THR A 179 -10.03 3.70 13.59
C THR A 179 -9.19 4.98 13.61
N GLY A 180 -7.98 4.93 14.16
CA GLY A 180 -7.01 6.03 14.19
C GLY A 180 -6.04 6.05 13.01
N SER A 181 -6.08 5.03 12.12
CA SER A 181 -5.17 4.96 10.97
C SER A 181 -5.43 6.08 9.96
N TRP A 182 -4.39 6.46 9.23
CA TRP A 182 -4.48 7.44 8.15
C TRP A 182 -5.54 7.07 7.11
N SER A 183 -5.62 5.79 6.71
CA SER A 183 -6.66 5.29 5.79
C SER A 183 -8.09 5.45 6.34
N ALA A 184 -8.28 5.36 7.66
CA ALA A 184 -9.59 5.60 8.28
C ALA A 184 -9.97 7.08 8.25
N GLN A 185 -9.01 7.99 8.50
CA GLN A 185 -9.21 9.44 8.40
C GLN A 185 -9.60 9.86 6.98
N LEU A 186 -9.03 9.23 5.95
CA LEU A 186 -9.33 9.48 4.55
C LEU A 186 -10.58 8.73 4.05
N SER A 187 -11.32 8.04 4.91
CA SER A 187 -12.42 7.16 4.50
C SER A 187 -13.54 7.87 3.73
N SER A 188 -13.81 9.15 3.99
CA SER A 188 -14.84 9.95 3.29
C SER A 188 -14.47 10.29 1.84
N VAL A 189 -13.19 10.45 1.54
CA VAL A 189 -12.68 10.87 0.22
C VAL A 189 -12.21 9.72 -0.67
N GLN A 190 -12.20 8.50 -0.16
CA GLN A 190 -11.67 7.30 -0.83
C GLN A 190 -12.19 7.12 -2.26
N ARG A 191 -13.51 7.23 -2.46
CA ARG A 191 -14.14 7.04 -3.76
C ARG A 191 -13.70 8.11 -4.75
N VAL A 192 -13.76 9.37 -4.34
CA VAL A 192 -13.41 10.50 -5.21
C VAL A 192 -11.93 10.44 -5.61
N GLN A 193 -11.05 10.09 -4.68
CA GLN A 193 -9.62 9.99 -4.98
C GLN A 193 -9.27 8.77 -5.83
N PHE A 194 -9.98 7.64 -5.65
CA PHE A 194 -9.84 6.50 -6.56
C PHE A 194 -10.32 6.84 -7.98
N GLU A 195 -11.47 7.51 -8.09
CA GLU A 195 -11.99 7.98 -9.39
C GLU A 195 -10.99 8.96 -10.03
N GLY A 196 -10.44 9.91 -9.28
CA GLY A 196 -9.40 10.84 -9.74
C GLY A 196 -8.12 10.14 -10.20
N TRP A 197 -7.67 9.12 -9.49
CA TRP A 197 -6.55 8.27 -9.93
C TRP A 197 -6.85 7.58 -11.26
N ARG A 198 -8.03 6.93 -11.39
CA ARG A 198 -8.43 6.25 -12.63
C ARG A 198 -8.47 7.22 -13.80
N ASP A 199 -9.10 8.38 -13.61
CA ASP A 199 -9.24 9.38 -14.67
C ASP A 199 -7.86 9.92 -15.09
N ARG A 200 -6.93 10.09 -14.15
CA ARG A 200 -5.54 10.41 -14.44
C ARG A 200 -4.86 9.31 -15.26
N ALA A 201 -4.99 8.05 -14.86
CA ALA A 201 -4.39 6.93 -15.58
C ALA A 201 -4.91 6.81 -17.03
N VAL A 202 -6.20 7.09 -17.26
CA VAL A 202 -6.79 7.13 -18.60
C VAL A 202 -6.27 8.35 -19.39
N THR A 203 -6.29 9.54 -18.82
CA THR A 203 -5.89 10.77 -19.54
C THR A 203 -4.40 10.81 -19.86
N THR A 204 -3.55 10.16 -19.07
CA THR A 204 -2.11 10.02 -19.33
C THR A 204 -1.78 8.85 -20.27
N GLY A 205 -2.77 8.09 -20.74
CA GLY A 205 -2.56 6.96 -21.65
C GLY A 205 -1.96 5.70 -21.00
N LEU A 206 -1.88 5.65 -19.66
CA LEU A 206 -1.37 4.48 -18.94
C LEU A 206 -2.34 3.30 -18.96
N VAL A 207 -3.61 3.55 -19.21
CA VAL A 207 -4.63 2.53 -19.41
C VAL A 207 -5.72 3.02 -20.34
N GLU A 208 -6.17 2.14 -21.23
CA GLU A 208 -7.37 2.35 -22.02
C GLU A 208 -8.53 1.56 -21.45
N LEU A 209 -9.68 2.20 -21.25
CA LEU A 209 -10.92 1.59 -20.77
C LEU A 209 -12.03 1.81 -21.78
N SER A 210 -12.73 0.75 -22.16
CA SER A 210 -13.99 0.85 -22.89
C SER A 210 -15.08 1.53 -22.06
N SER A 211 -16.13 2.02 -22.69
CA SER A 211 -17.27 2.64 -21.99
C SER A 211 -17.92 1.67 -20.98
N ALA A 212 -17.99 0.38 -21.30
CA ALA A 212 -18.50 -0.64 -20.40
C ALA A 212 -17.62 -0.83 -19.16
N GLU A 213 -16.30 -0.83 -19.34
CA GLU A 213 -15.33 -0.94 -18.23
C GLU A 213 -15.32 0.31 -17.36
N LEU A 214 -15.48 1.48 -17.97
CA LEU A 214 -15.61 2.72 -17.21
C LEU A 214 -16.87 2.71 -16.34
N LEU A 215 -18.00 2.27 -16.89
CA LEU A 215 -19.23 2.10 -16.12
C LEU A 215 -19.06 1.07 -15.00
N GLN A 216 -18.42 -0.08 -15.29
CA GLN A 216 -18.12 -1.09 -14.29
C GLN A 216 -17.23 -0.52 -13.18
N SER A 217 -16.19 0.24 -13.52
CA SER A 217 -15.30 0.91 -12.57
C SER A 217 -16.08 1.83 -11.62
N LEU A 218 -16.99 2.66 -12.14
CA LEU A 218 -17.83 3.55 -11.34
C LEU A 218 -18.73 2.80 -10.35
N VAL A 219 -19.38 1.73 -10.81
CA VAL A 219 -20.24 0.89 -9.97
C VAL A 219 -19.41 0.21 -8.89
N MET A 220 -18.28 -0.39 -9.27
CA MET A 220 -17.41 -1.10 -8.33
C MET A 220 -16.77 -0.18 -7.30
N ALA A 221 -16.33 1.02 -7.67
CA ALA A 221 -15.80 2.01 -6.73
C ALA A 221 -16.83 2.39 -5.65
N ARG A 222 -18.11 2.60 -6.05
CA ARG A 222 -19.21 2.87 -5.09
C ARG A 222 -19.48 1.70 -4.16
N LEU A 223 -19.56 0.47 -4.70
CA LEU A 223 -19.78 -0.74 -3.90
C LEU A 223 -18.64 -0.96 -2.89
N ARG A 224 -17.39 -0.81 -3.34
CA ARG A 224 -16.20 -0.96 -2.48
C ARG A 224 -16.15 0.10 -1.39
N HIS A 225 -16.49 1.34 -1.71
CA HIS A 225 -16.61 2.40 -0.72
C HIS A 225 -17.64 2.03 0.36
N GLY A 226 -18.86 1.63 -0.03
CA GLY A 226 -19.91 1.22 0.92
C GLY A 226 -19.50 0.07 1.83
N LEU A 227 -18.91 -1.00 1.26
CA LEU A 227 -18.40 -2.14 2.04
C LEU A 227 -17.31 -1.73 3.06
N ARG A 228 -16.41 -0.83 2.66
CA ARG A 228 -15.33 -0.35 3.53
C ARG A 228 -15.86 0.52 4.66
N GLN A 229 -16.81 1.43 4.38
CA GLN A 229 -17.48 2.23 5.40
C GLN A 229 -18.18 1.34 6.44
N THR A 230 -18.84 0.28 5.98
CA THR A 230 -19.46 -0.70 6.89
C THR A 230 -18.41 -1.41 7.75
N ALA A 231 -17.27 -1.83 7.16
CA ALA A 231 -16.19 -2.47 7.91
C ALA A 231 -15.60 -1.54 8.98
N TYR A 232 -15.36 -0.25 8.68
CA TYR A 232 -14.90 0.72 9.67
C TYR A 232 -15.92 0.94 10.80
N ARG A 233 -17.22 1.03 10.48
CA ARG A 233 -18.29 1.17 11.49
C ARG A 233 -18.33 -0.05 12.43
N VAL A 234 -18.27 -1.26 11.89
CA VAL A 234 -18.24 -2.49 12.69
C VAL A 234 -17.01 -2.54 13.59
N THR A 235 -15.85 -2.16 13.08
CA THR A 235 -14.61 -2.10 13.87
C THR A 235 -14.72 -1.07 14.99
N ALA A 236 -15.29 0.12 14.71
CA ALA A 236 -15.50 1.16 15.71
C ALA A 236 -16.49 0.74 16.82
N ILE A 237 -17.60 0.08 16.47
CA ILE A 237 -18.57 -0.45 17.45
C ILE A 237 -17.90 -1.49 18.35
N ARG A 238 -17.14 -2.43 17.78
CA ARG A 238 -16.41 -3.44 18.54
C ARG A 238 -15.34 -2.84 19.47
N ALA A 239 -14.69 -1.76 19.04
CA ALA A 239 -13.73 -1.04 19.86
C ALA A 239 -14.41 -0.40 21.10
N ARG A 240 -15.53 0.29 20.90
CA ARG A 240 -16.31 0.90 22.01
C ARG A 240 -16.86 -0.11 23.00
N ALA A 241 -17.43 -1.21 22.52
CA ALA A 241 -17.97 -2.25 23.37
C ALA A 241 -16.92 -2.92 24.28
N ARG A 242 -15.63 -2.81 23.95
CA ARG A 242 -14.54 -3.34 24.76
C ARG A 242 -13.92 -2.34 25.73
N SER A 243 -13.90 -1.06 25.38
CA SER A 243 -13.46 -0.01 26.28
C SER A 243 -14.46 0.24 27.42
N SER A 244 -15.69 -0.28 27.29
CA SER A 244 -16.76 -0.20 28.31
C SER A 244 -16.94 -1.51 29.09
N ALA A 245 -16.14 -2.55 28.84
CA ALA A 245 -16.11 -3.75 29.68
C ALA A 245 -15.20 -3.50 30.89
N PRO A 246 -15.65 -3.79 32.12
CA PRO A 246 -14.92 -3.54 33.37
C PRO A 246 -13.63 -4.36 33.47
#